data_7ef011ff8640482acdbd09f4fafa6c9e
#
_entry.id   7ef011ff8640482acdbd09f4fafa6c9e
#
_cell.length_a   1.000
_cell.length_b   1.000
_cell.length_c   1.000
_cell.angle_alpha   90.00
_cell.angle_beta   90.00
_cell.angle_gamma   90.00
#
_symmetry.space_group_name_H-M   'P 1'
#
loop_
_entity.id
_entity.type
_entity.pdbx_description
1 polymer ?
#
loop_
_entity_poly.entity_id
_entity_poly.type
_entity_poly.pdbx_seq_one_letter_code
_entity_poly.pdbx_strand_id
1 'polypeptide(L)'
;EIRKELKSLRALLQLARGHLVKATRGQENVVLRDAGRTLSGSRDAAALLAALEKLFGTQEHPKGEALHPIGAQIIGRIRQQLQSEAARSLTHRELRTVSEMLSSMRTRIPDWVFATGVIQRGSMLLAAGLEHTYRRGRQHYRIVETIGMENATDELWHEIRKQAKALGYQLRLLRKIWPSALHAWIDALDEVSDGLGDDHDFALIQQRILQLPFETTDTEQQVNGRQALLRTIDRRRQRLKLFSLNRARMIYVEKPARFVERLSVYWELWRDGGRTGAPRKRTAAGPHPDEAGHKQSPTGNGPALSRARGTTGAAGREQTANLKSRG
;
A
#
# COMPACT_ATOMS: atom_id res chain seq x y z
N GLU A 1 -13.54 3.89 -7.57
CA GLU A 1 -13.34 2.58 -8.24
C GLU A 1 -12.67 2.75 -9.61
N ILE A 2 -13.21 3.55 -10.53
CA ILE A 2 -12.70 3.72 -11.91
C ILE A 2 -11.18 4.02 -11.95
N ARG A 3 -10.66 4.92 -11.12
CA ARG A 3 -9.23 5.23 -11.09
C ARG A 3 -8.35 4.05 -10.68
N LYS A 4 -8.87 3.14 -9.85
CA LYS A 4 -8.18 1.90 -9.45
C LYS A 4 -8.08 0.96 -10.65
N GLU A 5 -9.16 0.82 -11.40
CA GLU A 5 -9.18 0.02 -12.62
C GLU A 5 -8.25 0.58 -13.70
N LEU A 6 -8.21 1.92 -13.90
CA LEU A 6 -7.25 2.55 -14.81
C LEU A 6 -5.79 2.24 -14.44
N LYS A 7 -5.48 2.18 -13.14
CA LYS A 7 -4.13 1.79 -12.68
C LYS A 7 -3.86 0.31 -12.94
N SER A 8 -4.85 -0.56 -12.74
CA SER A 8 -4.75 -1.99 -13.06
C SER A 8 -4.53 -2.23 -14.55
N LEU A 9 -5.27 -1.53 -15.42
CA LEU A 9 -5.08 -1.59 -16.87
C LEU A 9 -3.68 -1.09 -17.30
N ARG A 10 -3.19 -0.02 -16.70
CA ARG A 10 -1.82 0.47 -16.95
C ARG A 10 -0.76 -0.54 -16.51
N ALA A 11 -0.97 -1.22 -15.38
CA ALA A 11 -0.09 -2.29 -14.93
C ALA A 11 -0.11 -3.48 -15.88
N LEU A 12 -1.28 -3.83 -16.42
CA LEU A 12 -1.43 -4.87 -17.44
C LEU A 12 -0.67 -4.51 -18.74
N LEU A 13 -0.80 -3.28 -19.23
CA LEU A 13 -0.01 -2.79 -20.38
C LEU A 13 1.50 -2.88 -20.15
N GLN A 14 1.95 -2.61 -18.91
CA GLN A 14 3.37 -2.76 -18.57
C GLN A 14 3.79 -4.23 -18.48
N LEU A 15 2.93 -5.14 -18.02
CA LEU A 15 3.19 -6.58 -18.08
C LEU A 15 3.34 -7.09 -19.52
N ALA A 16 2.53 -6.58 -20.44
CA ALA A 16 2.61 -6.92 -21.86
C ALA A 16 3.85 -6.35 -22.57
N ARG A 17 4.78 -5.70 -21.83
CA ARG A 17 6.03 -5.18 -22.36
C ARG A 17 6.89 -6.29 -22.96
N GLY A 18 7.33 -6.09 -24.20
CA GLY A 18 8.10 -7.09 -24.94
C GLY A 18 7.23 -7.93 -25.89
N HIS A 19 5.92 -7.89 -25.72
CA HIS A 19 4.97 -8.64 -26.55
C HIS A 19 4.00 -7.73 -27.29
N LEU A 20 3.50 -6.69 -26.64
CA LEU A 20 2.73 -5.63 -27.30
C LEU A 20 3.70 -4.60 -27.90
N VAL A 21 3.51 -4.25 -29.16
CA VAL A 21 4.31 -3.25 -29.88
C VAL A 21 4.43 -1.96 -29.05
N LYS A 22 5.66 -1.42 -28.98
CA LYS A 22 5.98 -0.26 -28.11
C LYS A 22 5.08 0.96 -28.40
N ALA A 23 4.78 1.21 -29.69
CA ALA A 23 3.93 2.34 -30.09
C ALA A 23 2.51 2.18 -29.52
N THR A 24 1.87 1.02 -29.74
CA THR A 24 0.53 0.70 -29.24
C THR A 24 0.49 0.82 -27.70
N ARG A 25 1.44 0.18 -27.01
CA ARG A 25 1.52 0.24 -25.55
C ARG A 25 1.71 1.68 -25.05
N GLY A 26 2.52 2.49 -25.73
CA GLY A 26 2.73 3.91 -25.43
C GLY A 26 1.45 4.73 -25.57
N GLN A 27 0.78 4.59 -26.70
CA GLN A 27 -0.49 5.26 -27.00
C GLN A 27 -1.56 4.95 -25.95
N GLU A 28 -1.81 3.68 -25.68
CA GLU A 28 -2.86 3.27 -24.75
C GLU A 28 -2.53 3.65 -23.29
N ASN A 29 -1.24 3.62 -22.90
CA ASN A 29 -0.83 4.13 -21.59
C ASN A 29 -1.06 5.64 -21.44
N VAL A 30 -0.92 6.43 -22.51
CA VAL A 30 -1.25 7.86 -22.53
C VAL A 30 -2.75 8.06 -22.31
N VAL A 31 -3.60 7.34 -23.06
CA VAL A 31 -5.06 7.40 -22.92
C VAL A 31 -5.48 7.10 -21.47
N LEU A 32 -5.01 6.00 -20.89
CA LEU A 32 -5.34 5.63 -19.51
C LEU A 32 -4.81 6.62 -18.48
N ARG A 33 -3.64 7.21 -18.72
CA ARG A 33 -3.06 8.26 -17.87
C ARG A 33 -3.94 9.51 -17.89
N ASP A 34 -4.32 9.96 -19.07
CA ASP A 34 -5.06 11.22 -19.24
C ASP A 34 -6.51 11.08 -18.76
N ALA A 35 -7.16 9.92 -18.98
CA ALA A 35 -8.41 9.57 -18.33
C ALA A 35 -8.32 9.63 -16.79
N GLY A 36 -7.23 9.09 -16.24
CA GLY A 36 -6.97 9.17 -14.79
C GLY A 36 -6.75 10.59 -14.27
N ARG A 37 -6.12 11.46 -15.07
CA ARG A 37 -5.91 12.88 -14.74
C ARG A 37 -7.22 13.66 -14.76
N THR A 38 -8.06 13.46 -15.76
CA THR A 38 -9.39 14.07 -15.82
C THR A 38 -10.22 13.76 -14.58
N LEU A 39 -10.07 12.56 -14.01
CA LEU A 39 -10.78 12.15 -12.80
C LEU A 39 -10.06 12.57 -11.50
N SER A 40 -9.00 13.38 -11.51
CA SER A 40 -8.22 13.65 -10.29
C SER A 40 -8.70 14.84 -9.48
N GLY A 41 -9.07 15.89 -10.04
CA GLY A 41 -9.55 17.18 -9.50
C GLY A 41 -9.83 17.26 -7.99
N SER A 42 -11.07 17.18 -7.62
CA SER A 42 -11.53 17.29 -6.22
C SER A 42 -10.98 16.17 -5.30
N ARG A 43 -10.63 15.01 -5.86
CA ARG A 43 -10.11 13.91 -5.07
C ARG A 43 -8.67 14.14 -4.58
N ASP A 44 -7.87 14.90 -5.32
CA ASP A 44 -6.50 15.21 -4.88
C ASP A 44 -6.56 16.18 -3.67
N ALA A 45 -7.51 17.13 -3.66
CA ALA A 45 -7.79 17.95 -2.48
C ALA A 45 -8.34 17.12 -1.31
N ALA A 46 -9.25 16.19 -1.56
CA ALA A 46 -9.78 15.29 -0.52
C ALA A 46 -8.66 14.38 0.06
N ALA A 47 -7.71 13.92 -0.77
CA ALA A 47 -6.57 13.15 -0.30
C ALA A 47 -5.64 13.98 0.59
N LEU A 48 -5.36 15.23 0.21
CA LEU A 48 -4.58 16.16 1.03
C LEU A 48 -5.29 16.50 2.35
N LEU A 49 -6.62 16.65 2.33
CA LEU A 49 -7.40 16.86 3.55
C LEU A 49 -7.29 15.65 4.48
N ALA A 50 -7.44 14.44 3.95
CA ALA A 50 -7.26 13.21 4.73
C ALA A 50 -5.82 13.07 5.28
N ALA A 51 -4.80 13.47 4.50
CA ALA A 51 -3.42 13.51 4.96
C ALA A 51 -3.20 14.52 6.07
N LEU A 52 -3.80 15.70 5.98
CA LEU A 52 -3.77 16.73 7.02
C LEU A 52 -4.41 16.23 8.33
N GLU A 53 -5.55 15.54 8.23
CA GLU A 53 -6.24 14.94 9.37
C GLU A 53 -5.45 13.75 9.96
N LYS A 54 -4.79 12.98 9.13
CA LYS A 54 -3.90 11.89 9.57
C LYS A 54 -2.72 12.44 10.40
N LEU A 55 -2.21 13.61 10.03
CA LEU A 55 -1.05 14.23 10.67
C LEU A 55 -1.43 14.98 11.96
N PHE A 56 -2.51 15.74 11.95
CA PHE A 56 -2.88 16.66 13.02
C PHE A 56 -4.24 16.36 13.69
N GLY A 57 -4.95 15.33 13.22
CA GLY A 57 -6.30 15.03 13.64
C GLY A 57 -7.35 15.91 12.98
N THR A 58 -8.61 15.67 13.33
CA THR A 58 -9.74 16.52 12.92
C THR A 58 -9.82 17.77 13.78
N GLN A 59 -10.70 18.70 13.45
CA GLN A 59 -10.93 19.88 14.26
C GLN A 59 -11.49 19.53 15.65
N GLU A 60 -12.33 18.49 15.71
CA GLU A 60 -12.96 18.01 16.94
C GLU A 60 -12.05 17.11 17.78
N HIS A 61 -11.14 16.38 17.12
CA HIS A 61 -10.22 15.41 17.76
C HIS A 61 -8.79 15.65 17.28
N PRO A 62 -8.09 16.66 17.82
CA PRO A 62 -6.70 16.94 17.47
C PRO A 62 -5.78 15.79 17.91
N LYS A 63 -4.78 15.47 17.09
CA LYS A 63 -3.77 14.43 17.36
C LYS A 63 -2.40 15.05 17.57
N GLY A 64 -1.61 14.44 18.45
CA GLY A 64 -0.21 14.79 18.68
C GLY A 64 -0.03 15.82 19.81
N GLU A 65 1.20 16.36 19.92
CA GLU A 65 1.49 17.46 20.82
C GLU A 65 0.66 18.69 20.45
N ALA A 66 0.25 19.47 21.44
CA ALA A 66 -0.49 20.70 21.22
C ALA A 66 0.28 21.62 20.25
N LEU A 67 -0.35 21.93 19.12
CA LEU A 67 0.22 22.85 18.16
C LEU A 67 0.33 24.25 18.78
N HIS A 68 1.42 24.94 18.46
CA HIS A 68 1.50 26.38 18.72
C HIS A 68 0.25 27.07 18.12
N PRO A 69 -0.38 28.06 18.79
CA PRO A 69 -1.61 28.72 18.31
C PRO A 69 -1.55 29.17 16.85
N ILE A 70 -0.42 29.73 16.43
CA ILE A 70 -0.17 30.11 15.03
C ILE A 70 -0.21 28.91 14.08
N GLY A 71 0.41 27.79 14.48
CA GLY A 71 0.36 26.53 13.72
C GLY A 71 -1.07 26.03 13.56
N ALA A 72 -1.89 26.10 14.60
CA ALA A 72 -3.29 25.73 14.56
C ALA A 72 -4.12 26.61 13.60
N GLN A 73 -3.86 27.92 13.59
CA GLN A 73 -4.49 28.86 12.64
C GLN A 73 -4.12 28.55 11.19
N ILE A 74 -2.83 28.31 10.91
CA ILE A 74 -2.35 27.92 9.58
C ILE A 74 -3.06 26.65 9.11
N ILE A 75 -3.11 25.62 9.94
CA ILE A 75 -3.78 24.34 9.63
C ILE A 75 -5.28 24.56 9.39
N GLY A 76 -5.93 25.41 10.18
CA GLY A 76 -7.33 25.78 9.99
C GLY A 76 -7.60 26.39 8.61
N ARG A 77 -6.77 27.34 8.18
CA ARG A 77 -6.86 27.97 6.84
C ARG A 77 -6.69 26.93 5.72
N ILE A 78 -5.65 26.09 5.81
CA ILE A 78 -5.41 25.06 4.79
C ILE A 78 -6.55 24.04 4.76
N ARG A 79 -7.08 23.62 5.91
CA ARG A 79 -8.23 22.73 6.00
C ARG A 79 -9.43 23.30 5.28
N GLN A 80 -9.78 24.56 5.53
CA GLN A 80 -10.90 25.23 4.88
C GLN A 80 -10.72 25.31 3.36
N GLN A 81 -9.52 25.64 2.88
CA GLN A 81 -9.21 25.65 1.45
C GLN A 81 -9.39 24.26 0.83
N LEU A 82 -8.81 23.22 1.44
CA LEU A 82 -8.93 21.85 0.96
C LEU A 82 -10.36 21.34 0.98
N GLN A 83 -11.17 21.69 1.98
CA GLN A 83 -12.60 21.36 2.03
C GLN A 83 -13.37 21.97 0.86
N SER A 84 -13.12 23.25 0.55
CA SER A 84 -13.77 23.92 -0.58
C SER A 84 -13.34 23.32 -1.93
N GLU A 85 -12.06 22.98 -2.10
CA GLU A 85 -11.54 22.32 -3.30
C GLU A 85 -12.10 20.88 -3.45
N ALA A 86 -12.22 20.14 -2.35
CA ALA A 86 -12.73 18.77 -2.33
C ALA A 86 -14.25 18.70 -2.61
N ALA A 87 -14.99 19.75 -2.27
CA ALA A 87 -16.42 19.82 -2.54
C ALA A 87 -16.76 19.95 -4.04
N ARG A 88 -15.78 20.21 -4.90
CA ARG A 88 -15.97 20.30 -6.35
C ARG A 88 -16.30 18.91 -6.92
N SER A 89 -17.49 18.77 -7.49
CA SER A 89 -17.90 17.55 -8.18
C SER A 89 -17.33 17.47 -9.60
N LEU A 90 -17.13 16.24 -10.08
CA LEU A 90 -16.84 15.99 -11.50
C LEU A 90 -18.02 16.44 -12.36
N THR A 91 -17.72 17.14 -13.43
CA THR A 91 -18.73 17.59 -14.39
C THR A 91 -19.17 16.46 -15.31
N HIS A 92 -20.39 16.52 -15.83
CA HIS A 92 -20.87 15.61 -16.87
C HIS A 92 -19.96 15.60 -18.12
N ARG A 93 -19.36 16.74 -18.44
CA ARG A 93 -18.39 16.85 -19.55
C ARG A 93 -17.14 16.02 -19.28
N GLU A 94 -16.55 16.10 -18.09
CA GLU A 94 -15.37 15.33 -17.70
C GLU A 94 -15.65 13.80 -17.73
N LEU A 95 -16.80 13.39 -17.22
CA LEU A 95 -17.21 11.97 -17.26
C LEU A 95 -17.43 11.48 -18.70
N ARG A 96 -18.06 12.29 -19.55
CA ARG A 96 -18.26 11.98 -20.98
C ARG A 96 -16.92 11.84 -21.69
N THR A 97 -16.01 12.79 -21.52
CA THR A 97 -14.66 12.75 -22.10
C THR A 97 -13.93 11.45 -21.73
N VAL A 98 -13.96 11.07 -20.44
CA VAL A 98 -13.34 9.80 -20.01
C VAL A 98 -14.01 8.58 -20.65
N SER A 99 -15.33 8.57 -20.73
CA SER A 99 -16.09 7.50 -21.39
C SER A 99 -15.71 7.36 -22.87
N GLU A 100 -15.60 8.47 -23.59
CA GLU A 100 -15.20 8.51 -25.02
C GLU A 100 -13.77 8.01 -25.21
N MET A 101 -12.82 8.43 -24.35
CA MET A 101 -11.43 7.96 -24.36
C MET A 101 -11.34 6.44 -24.18
N LEU A 102 -12.09 5.89 -23.22
CA LEU A 102 -12.08 4.45 -22.93
C LEU A 102 -12.81 3.64 -24.00
N SER A 103 -13.90 4.17 -24.56
CA SER A 103 -14.62 3.55 -25.68
C SER A 103 -13.73 3.47 -26.93
N SER A 104 -13.04 4.57 -27.26
CA SER A 104 -12.08 4.62 -28.37
C SER A 104 -10.90 3.66 -28.15
N MET A 105 -10.38 3.52 -26.93
CA MET A 105 -9.38 2.50 -26.60
C MET A 105 -9.93 1.09 -26.84
N ARG A 106 -11.15 0.82 -26.36
CA ARG A 106 -11.79 -0.49 -26.49
C ARG A 106 -11.95 -0.93 -27.95
N THR A 107 -12.30 -0.03 -28.87
CA THR A 107 -12.43 -0.34 -30.29
C THR A 107 -11.11 -0.69 -30.94
N ARG A 108 -9.96 -0.22 -30.41
CA ARG A 108 -8.62 -0.53 -30.92
C ARG A 108 -8.02 -1.84 -30.37
N ILE A 109 -8.60 -2.44 -29.31
CA ILE A 109 -8.04 -3.68 -28.71
C ILE A 109 -7.91 -4.83 -29.73
N PRO A 110 -8.89 -5.10 -30.62
CA PRO A 110 -8.77 -6.16 -31.63
C PRO A 110 -7.58 -5.96 -32.57
N ASP A 111 -7.17 -4.71 -32.80
CA ASP A 111 -6.10 -4.35 -33.74
C ASP A 111 -4.70 -4.32 -33.06
N TRP A 112 -4.64 -4.69 -31.78
CA TRP A 112 -3.36 -4.71 -31.08
C TRP A 112 -2.43 -5.79 -31.64
N VAL A 113 -1.28 -5.35 -32.12
CA VAL A 113 -0.26 -6.25 -32.68
C VAL A 113 0.63 -6.78 -31.57
N PHE A 114 0.63 -8.10 -31.42
CA PHE A 114 1.55 -8.83 -30.55
C PHE A 114 2.70 -9.43 -31.37
N ALA A 115 3.89 -9.46 -30.76
CA ALA A 115 5.05 -10.10 -31.40
C ALA A 115 4.75 -11.59 -31.64
N THR A 116 5.05 -12.07 -32.84
CA THR A 116 4.81 -13.45 -33.27
C THR A 116 5.60 -14.46 -32.41
N GLY A 117 5.02 -15.61 -32.12
CA GLY A 117 5.66 -16.70 -31.36
C GLY A 117 5.48 -16.65 -29.84
N VAL A 118 4.81 -15.64 -29.31
CA VAL A 118 4.66 -15.41 -27.87
C VAL A 118 3.57 -16.26 -27.22
N ILE A 119 2.53 -16.63 -27.97
CA ILE A 119 1.33 -17.31 -27.44
C ILE A 119 1.63 -18.74 -26.93
N GLN A 120 2.72 -19.36 -27.38
CA GLN A 120 3.03 -20.76 -27.08
C GLN A 120 3.77 -20.96 -25.72
N ARG A 121 4.31 -19.89 -25.09
CA ARG A 121 5.10 -20.00 -23.84
C ARG A 121 4.59 -18.99 -22.79
N GLY A 122 3.46 -19.32 -22.17
CA GLY A 122 2.73 -18.44 -21.24
C GLY A 122 3.54 -17.79 -20.11
N SER A 123 4.58 -18.46 -19.60
CA SER A 123 5.44 -17.89 -18.51
C SER A 123 6.32 -16.73 -18.98
N MET A 124 6.78 -16.77 -20.24
CA MET A 124 7.64 -15.71 -20.78
C MET A 124 6.88 -14.43 -21.12
N LEU A 125 5.56 -14.48 -21.30
CA LEU A 125 4.72 -13.33 -21.64
C LEU A 125 4.82 -12.19 -20.60
N LEU A 126 4.91 -12.55 -19.33
CA LEU A 126 4.86 -11.59 -18.22
C LEU A 126 6.24 -11.25 -17.68
N ALA A 127 7.25 -12.08 -17.97
CA ALA A 127 8.60 -11.98 -17.46
C ALA A 127 9.25 -10.61 -17.73
N ALA A 128 9.23 -10.16 -18.98
CA ALA A 128 9.86 -8.90 -19.39
C ALA A 128 9.24 -7.66 -18.72
N GLY A 129 7.92 -7.66 -18.55
CA GLY A 129 7.19 -6.58 -17.87
C GLY A 129 7.48 -6.53 -16.38
N LEU A 130 7.46 -7.69 -15.72
CA LEU A 130 7.79 -7.83 -14.29
C LEU A 130 9.24 -7.44 -14.03
N GLU A 131 10.17 -7.98 -14.81
CA GLU A 131 11.59 -7.68 -14.68
C GLU A 131 11.87 -6.20 -14.85
N HIS A 132 11.26 -5.56 -15.84
CA HIS A 132 11.44 -4.13 -16.05
C HIS A 132 10.98 -3.31 -14.86
N THR A 133 9.78 -3.59 -14.33
CA THR A 133 9.21 -2.84 -13.20
C THR A 133 10.04 -3.07 -11.93
N TYR A 134 10.39 -4.33 -11.65
CA TYR A 134 11.22 -4.68 -10.50
C TYR A 134 12.63 -4.06 -10.60
N ARG A 135 13.28 -4.15 -11.78
CA ARG A 135 14.60 -3.56 -12.05
C ARG A 135 14.61 -2.06 -11.80
N ARG A 136 13.60 -1.35 -12.28
CA ARG A 136 13.48 0.09 -12.06
C ARG A 136 13.27 0.44 -10.59
N GLY A 137 12.39 -0.26 -9.89
CA GLY A 137 12.20 -0.06 -8.45
C GLY A 137 13.50 -0.31 -7.67
N ARG A 138 14.19 -1.41 -7.96
CA ARG A 138 15.48 -1.74 -7.36
C ARG A 138 16.55 -0.69 -7.67
N GLN A 139 16.59 -0.17 -8.88
CA GLN A 139 17.56 0.88 -9.27
C GLN A 139 17.36 2.15 -8.44
N HIS A 140 16.14 2.68 -8.36
CA HIS A 140 15.86 3.89 -7.58
C HIS A 140 16.11 3.66 -6.07
N TYR A 141 15.71 2.51 -5.54
CA TYR A 141 16.02 2.13 -4.17
C TYR A 141 17.55 2.13 -3.93
N ARG A 142 18.35 1.51 -4.81
CA ARG A 142 19.80 1.47 -4.70
C ARG A 142 20.44 2.86 -4.78
N ILE A 143 19.91 3.76 -5.58
CA ILE A 143 20.39 5.15 -5.62
C ILE A 143 20.23 5.78 -4.22
N VAL A 144 19.04 5.68 -3.60
CA VAL A 144 18.82 6.22 -2.24
C VAL A 144 19.76 5.56 -1.22
N GLU A 145 19.96 4.25 -1.31
CA GLU A 145 20.87 3.51 -0.42
C GLU A 145 22.33 4.01 -0.55
N THR A 146 22.72 4.42 -1.76
CA THR A 146 24.09 4.89 -2.04
C THR A 146 24.31 6.35 -1.63
N ILE A 147 23.36 7.25 -1.95
CA ILE A 147 23.54 8.70 -1.70
C ILE A 147 23.12 9.13 -0.30
N GLY A 148 22.41 8.26 0.44
CA GLY A 148 21.78 8.58 1.71
C GLY A 148 20.38 9.17 1.54
N MET A 149 19.57 8.96 2.56
CA MET A 149 18.15 9.37 2.57
C MET A 149 18.00 10.90 2.56
N GLU A 150 18.94 11.59 3.17
CA GLU A 150 19.01 13.04 3.30
C GLU A 150 19.32 13.75 1.96
N ASN A 151 20.05 13.08 1.06
CA ASN A 151 20.41 13.59 -0.26
C ASN A 151 19.43 13.17 -1.37
N ALA A 152 18.43 12.34 -1.03
CA ALA A 152 17.45 11.85 -1.98
C ALA A 152 16.36 12.90 -2.23
N THR A 153 16.16 13.28 -3.50
CA THR A 153 15.14 14.25 -3.90
C THR A 153 13.72 13.67 -3.78
N ASP A 154 12.71 14.54 -3.69
CA ASP A 154 11.31 14.11 -3.64
C ASP A 154 10.89 13.38 -4.91
N GLU A 155 11.48 13.70 -6.08
CA GLU A 155 11.28 13.00 -7.34
C GLU A 155 11.77 11.55 -7.27
N LEU A 156 12.93 11.32 -6.63
CA LEU A 156 13.48 9.97 -6.48
C LEU A 156 12.57 9.10 -5.59
N TRP A 157 12.07 9.66 -4.48
CA TRP A 157 11.08 8.99 -3.63
C TRP A 157 9.77 8.71 -4.38
N HIS A 158 9.32 9.66 -5.21
CA HIS A 158 8.16 9.48 -6.06
C HIS A 158 8.36 8.34 -7.09
N GLU A 159 9.55 8.21 -7.69
CA GLU A 159 9.86 7.10 -8.60
C GLU A 159 9.83 5.74 -7.88
N ILE A 160 10.39 5.64 -6.65
CA ILE A 160 10.29 4.41 -5.84
C ILE A 160 8.81 4.06 -5.59
N ARG A 161 8.01 5.01 -5.12
CA ARG A 161 6.57 4.85 -4.92
C ARG A 161 5.86 4.36 -6.18
N LYS A 162 6.16 4.97 -7.31
CA LYS A 162 5.55 4.64 -8.60
C LYS A 162 5.87 3.21 -9.04
N GLN A 163 7.11 2.76 -8.86
CA GLN A 163 7.51 1.40 -9.21
C GLN A 163 6.92 0.37 -8.22
N ALA A 164 6.94 0.64 -6.92
CA ALA A 164 6.31 -0.23 -5.91
C ALA A 164 4.82 -0.41 -6.20
N LYS A 165 4.12 0.68 -6.49
CA LYS A 165 2.69 0.64 -6.84
C LYS A 165 2.42 -0.12 -8.13
N ALA A 166 3.22 0.08 -9.17
CA ALA A 166 3.11 -0.65 -10.44
C ALA A 166 3.33 -2.16 -10.24
N LEU A 167 4.38 -2.54 -9.50
CA LEU A 167 4.67 -3.93 -9.18
C LEU A 167 3.54 -4.56 -8.35
N GLY A 168 3.01 -3.87 -7.36
CA GLY A 168 1.88 -4.32 -6.56
C GLY A 168 0.64 -4.62 -7.41
N TYR A 169 0.29 -3.75 -8.36
CA TYR A 169 -0.80 -4.03 -9.32
C TYR A 169 -0.48 -5.22 -10.22
N GLN A 170 0.76 -5.37 -10.69
CA GLN A 170 1.17 -6.52 -11.50
C GLN A 170 1.05 -7.84 -10.72
N LEU A 171 1.52 -7.88 -9.47
CA LEU A 171 1.41 -9.08 -8.63
C LEU A 171 -0.05 -9.41 -8.27
N ARG A 172 -0.92 -8.41 -8.12
CA ARG A 172 -2.37 -8.64 -7.94
C ARG A 172 -3.01 -9.36 -9.13
N LEU A 173 -2.60 -9.05 -10.35
CA LEU A 173 -3.05 -9.78 -11.54
C LEU A 173 -2.60 -11.24 -11.50
N LEU A 174 -1.46 -11.52 -10.90
CA LEU A 174 -0.85 -12.85 -10.79
C LEU A 174 -1.20 -13.59 -9.50
N ARG A 175 -1.97 -13.00 -8.60
CA ARG A 175 -2.17 -13.52 -7.23
C ARG A 175 -2.64 -14.97 -7.15
N LYS A 176 -3.29 -15.49 -8.21
CA LYS A 176 -3.81 -16.87 -8.27
C LYS A 176 -2.72 -17.93 -8.40
N ILE A 177 -1.51 -17.57 -8.87
CA ILE A 177 -0.42 -18.54 -9.07
C ILE A 177 0.13 -19.08 -7.74
N TRP A 178 0.19 -18.25 -6.70
CA TRP A 178 0.49 -18.65 -5.32
C TRP A 178 -0.07 -17.58 -4.34
N PRO A 179 -1.34 -17.72 -3.92
CA PRO A 179 -2.01 -16.66 -3.15
C PRO A 179 -1.27 -16.23 -1.89
N SER A 180 -0.84 -17.16 -1.04
CA SER A 180 -0.20 -16.84 0.25
C SER A 180 1.12 -16.08 0.08
N ALA A 181 1.99 -16.50 -0.83
CA ALA A 181 3.25 -15.82 -1.08
C ALA A 181 3.05 -14.45 -1.73
N LEU A 182 2.16 -14.35 -2.73
CA LEU A 182 1.95 -13.09 -3.44
C LEU A 182 1.17 -12.06 -2.61
N HIS A 183 0.29 -12.46 -1.69
CA HIS A 183 -0.34 -11.52 -0.75
C HIS A 183 0.71 -10.83 0.12
N ALA A 184 1.64 -11.58 0.73
CA ALA A 184 2.70 -10.99 1.55
C ALA A 184 3.57 -9.97 0.77
N TRP A 185 3.87 -10.26 -0.50
CA TRP A 185 4.59 -9.33 -1.37
C TRP A 185 3.76 -8.09 -1.73
N ILE A 186 2.48 -8.28 -2.03
CA ILE A 186 1.55 -7.18 -2.34
C ILE A 186 1.40 -6.26 -1.13
N ASP A 187 1.23 -6.81 0.07
CA ASP A 187 1.09 -6.05 1.31
C ASP A 187 2.36 -5.23 1.60
N ALA A 188 3.54 -5.81 1.43
CA ALA A 188 4.81 -5.09 1.59
C ALA A 188 4.98 -3.96 0.56
N LEU A 189 4.55 -4.16 -0.70
CA LEU A 189 4.55 -3.13 -1.74
C LEU A 189 3.54 -2.02 -1.46
N ASP A 190 2.39 -2.35 -0.89
CA ASP A 190 1.39 -1.38 -0.45
C ASP A 190 1.93 -0.53 0.70
N GLU A 191 2.57 -1.13 1.71
CA GLU A 191 3.22 -0.39 2.80
C GLU A 191 4.23 0.64 2.27
N VAL A 192 5.08 0.27 1.30
CA VAL A 192 6.02 1.20 0.66
C VAL A 192 5.26 2.29 -0.10
N SER A 193 4.27 1.92 -0.92
CA SER A 193 3.57 2.87 -1.77
C SER A 193 2.69 3.83 -0.99
N ASP A 194 2.12 3.40 0.13
CA ASP A 194 1.26 4.21 0.99
C ASP A 194 2.09 5.10 1.90
N GLY A 195 3.19 4.58 2.49
CA GLY A 195 4.12 5.39 3.27
C GLY A 195 4.73 6.54 2.46
N LEU A 196 5.19 6.27 1.24
CA LEU A 196 5.69 7.31 0.33
C LEU A 196 4.55 8.15 -0.28
N GLY A 197 3.31 7.66 -0.26
CA GLY A 197 2.13 8.43 -0.58
C GLY A 197 1.87 9.52 0.44
N ASP A 198 1.84 9.14 1.71
CA ASP A 198 1.69 10.07 2.82
C ASP A 198 2.84 11.10 2.84
N ASP A 199 4.10 10.68 2.61
CA ASP A 199 5.24 11.61 2.51
C ASP A 199 5.03 12.65 1.41
N HIS A 200 4.59 12.23 0.22
CA HIS A 200 4.29 13.14 -0.89
C HIS A 200 3.17 14.11 -0.54
N ASP A 201 2.09 13.63 0.06
CA ASP A 201 0.95 14.47 0.43
C ASP A 201 1.38 15.48 1.52
N PHE A 202 2.24 15.09 2.46
CA PHE A 202 2.82 15.99 3.45
C PHE A 202 3.76 17.03 2.81
N ALA A 203 4.53 16.67 1.77
CA ALA A 203 5.32 17.63 1.01
C ALA A 203 4.43 18.71 0.35
N LEU A 204 3.29 18.30 -0.23
CA LEU A 204 2.34 19.24 -0.81
C LEU A 204 1.69 20.15 0.25
N ILE A 205 1.40 19.63 1.44
CA ILE A 205 0.93 20.44 2.58
C ILE A 205 2.00 21.46 2.98
N GLN A 206 3.27 21.07 3.08
CA GLN A 206 4.38 21.99 3.35
C GLN A 206 4.47 23.09 2.29
N GLN A 207 4.36 22.75 1.01
CA GLN A 207 4.37 23.75 -0.06
C GLN A 207 3.21 24.76 0.10
N ARG A 208 2.01 24.31 0.43
CA ARG A 208 0.88 25.20 0.70
C ARG A 208 1.14 26.12 1.90
N ILE A 209 1.74 25.59 2.98
CA ILE A 209 2.15 26.40 4.14
C ILE A 209 3.16 27.47 3.72
N LEU A 210 4.13 27.12 2.89
CA LEU A 210 5.18 28.04 2.41
C LEU A 210 4.63 29.12 1.47
N GLN A 211 3.56 28.82 0.72
CA GLN A 211 2.90 29.75 -0.19
C GLN A 211 1.95 30.74 0.49
N LEU A 212 1.59 30.51 1.76
CA LEU A 212 0.81 31.49 2.51
C LEU A 212 1.61 32.80 2.63
N PRO A 213 0.99 33.95 2.32
CA PRO A 213 1.71 35.22 2.36
C PRO A 213 2.27 35.49 3.77
N PHE A 214 3.51 35.94 3.80
CA PHE A 214 4.09 36.62 4.97
C PHE A 214 3.65 38.07 4.91
N GLU A 215 3.00 38.54 5.98
CA GLU A 215 2.83 39.98 6.14
C GLU A 215 4.14 40.56 6.70
N THR A 216 4.56 41.71 6.21
CA THR A 216 5.78 42.40 6.68
C THR A 216 5.69 42.76 8.17
N THR A 217 4.49 42.65 8.76
CA THR A 217 4.17 42.85 10.17
C THR A 217 4.14 41.54 10.98
N ASP A 218 4.52 40.40 10.38
CA ASP A 218 4.54 39.13 11.11
C ASP A 218 5.49 39.21 12.32
N THR A 219 4.92 38.95 13.48
CA THR A 219 5.69 38.96 14.74
C THR A 219 6.66 37.76 14.77
N GLU A 220 7.72 37.86 15.54
CA GLU A 220 8.66 36.77 15.78
C GLU A 220 7.94 35.47 16.20
N GLN A 221 6.85 35.58 16.95
CA GLN A 221 6.01 34.44 17.35
C GLN A 221 5.34 33.77 16.16
N GLN A 222 4.89 34.53 15.14
CA GLN A 222 4.29 33.97 13.92
C GLN A 222 5.32 33.21 13.08
N VAL A 223 6.52 33.75 12.94
CA VAL A 223 7.63 33.07 12.26
C VAL A 223 7.99 31.78 12.98
N ASN A 224 8.17 31.84 14.30
CA ASN A 224 8.55 30.70 15.12
C ASN A 224 7.46 29.60 15.10
N GLY A 225 6.18 29.97 15.19
CA GLY A 225 5.05 29.03 15.12
C GLY A 225 4.96 28.31 13.77
N ARG A 226 5.17 29.04 12.65
CA ARG A 226 5.23 28.45 11.31
C ARG A 226 6.41 27.47 11.15
N GLN A 227 7.59 27.85 11.63
CA GLN A 227 8.78 27.00 11.59
C GLN A 227 8.60 25.73 12.43
N ALA A 228 8.00 25.82 13.61
CA ALA A 228 7.70 24.68 14.47
C ALA A 228 6.75 23.69 13.76
N LEU A 229 5.74 24.20 13.07
CA LEU A 229 4.83 23.40 12.25
C LEU A 229 5.57 22.67 11.13
N LEU A 230 6.39 23.36 10.36
CA LEU A 230 7.18 22.76 9.26
C LEU A 230 8.12 21.68 9.78
N ARG A 231 8.81 21.90 10.90
CA ARG A 231 9.69 20.89 11.54
C ARG A 231 8.89 19.64 11.97
N THR A 232 7.66 19.81 12.42
CA THR A 232 6.80 18.67 12.80
C THR A 232 6.44 17.82 11.58
N ILE A 233 6.11 18.45 10.44
CA ILE A 233 5.86 17.75 9.18
C ILE A 233 7.14 17.05 8.69
N ASP A 234 8.29 17.72 8.72
CA ASP A 234 9.57 17.16 8.29
C ASP A 234 9.94 15.90 9.09
N ARG A 235 9.82 15.93 10.41
CA ARG A 235 10.05 14.76 11.26
C ARG A 235 9.15 13.59 10.86
N ARG A 236 7.89 13.85 10.51
CA ARG A 236 6.97 12.80 10.08
C ARG A 236 7.34 12.25 8.72
N ARG A 237 7.70 13.11 7.76
CA ARG A 237 8.19 12.72 6.44
C ARG A 237 9.43 11.83 6.54
N GLN A 238 10.41 12.21 7.34
CA GLN A 238 11.62 11.40 7.56
C GLN A 238 11.31 10.00 8.10
N ARG A 239 10.39 9.88 9.07
CA ARG A 239 9.96 8.58 9.59
C ARG A 239 9.30 7.70 8.51
N LEU A 240 8.46 8.28 7.66
CA LEU A 240 7.82 7.57 6.55
C LEU A 240 8.83 7.12 5.50
N LYS A 241 9.78 7.98 5.14
CA LYS A 241 10.88 7.64 4.22
C LYS A 241 11.73 6.50 4.77
N LEU A 242 12.14 6.56 6.04
CA LEU A 242 12.92 5.50 6.69
C LEU A 242 12.16 4.16 6.72
N PHE A 243 10.90 4.17 7.14
CA PHE A 243 10.04 2.99 7.14
C PHE A 243 9.95 2.38 5.74
N SER A 244 9.65 3.22 4.73
CA SER A 244 9.50 2.78 3.33
C SER A 244 10.81 2.25 2.76
N LEU A 245 11.95 2.85 3.11
CA LEU A 245 13.27 2.39 2.69
C LEU A 245 13.58 0.99 3.24
N ASN A 246 13.31 0.76 4.53
CA ASN A 246 13.52 -0.54 5.15
C ASN A 246 12.64 -1.62 4.52
N ARG A 247 11.38 -1.31 4.19
CA ARG A 247 10.50 -2.24 3.46
C ARG A 247 10.96 -2.47 2.02
N ALA A 248 11.36 -1.41 1.31
CA ALA A 248 11.90 -1.51 -0.04
C ALA A 248 13.17 -2.40 -0.09
N ARG A 249 14.00 -2.35 0.94
CA ARG A 249 15.19 -3.21 1.07
C ARG A 249 14.82 -4.69 1.03
N MET A 250 13.80 -5.09 1.76
CA MET A 250 13.33 -6.49 1.76
C MET A 250 12.74 -6.89 0.40
N ILE A 251 12.02 -6.00 -0.26
CA ILE A 251 11.40 -6.25 -1.56
C ILE A 251 12.47 -6.39 -2.65
N TYR A 252 13.43 -5.47 -2.70
CA TYR A 252 14.41 -5.35 -3.80
C TYR A 252 15.75 -6.05 -3.53
N VAL A 253 15.80 -7.02 -2.60
CA VAL A 253 17.00 -7.77 -2.26
C VAL A 253 17.52 -8.61 -3.41
N GLU A 254 16.64 -9.25 -4.15
CA GLU A 254 17.01 -10.17 -5.24
C GLU A 254 17.50 -9.42 -6.49
N LYS A 255 18.30 -10.11 -7.32
CA LYS A 255 18.57 -9.63 -8.69
C LYS A 255 17.30 -9.75 -9.54
N PRO A 256 17.01 -8.81 -10.46
CA PRO A 256 15.76 -8.82 -11.25
C PRO A 256 15.50 -10.13 -11.98
N ALA A 257 16.53 -10.73 -12.57
CA ALA A 257 16.40 -12.01 -13.26
C ALA A 257 15.96 -13.15 -12.31
N ARG A 258 16.50 -13.20 -11.10
CA ARG A 258 16.13 -14.24 -10.09
C ARG A 258 14.71 -14.08 -9.60
N PHE A 259 14.28 -12.83 -9.38
CA PHE A 259 12.90 -12.53 -9.04
C PHE A 259 11.91 -13.08 -10.08
N VAL A 260 12.21 -12.85 -11.36
CA VAL A 260 11.36 -13.30 -12.48
C VAL A 260 11.43 -14.82 -12.67
N GLU A 261 12.61 -15.41 -12.57
CA GLU A 261 12.81 -16.86 -12.64
C GLU A 261 11.92 -17.58 -11.62
N ARG A 262 11.95 -17.12 -10.38
CA ARG A 262 11.11 -17.66 -9.30
C ARG A 262 9.61 -17.57 -9.59
N LEU A 263 9.15 -16.42 -10.09
CA LEU A 263 7.73 -16.25 -10.47
C LEU A 263 7.34 -17.10 -11.69
N SER A 264 8.27 -17.34 -12.60
CA SER A 264 8.06 -18.22 -13.75
C SER A 264 7.85 -19.68 -13.32
N VAL A 265 8.65 -20.15 -12.36
CA VAL A 265 8.47 -21.49 -11.75
C VAL A 265 7.08 -21.59 -11.09
N TYR A 266 6.66 -20.58 -10.33
CA TYR A 266 5.32 -20.58 -9.72
C TYR A 266 4.21 -20.62 -10.74
N TRP A 267 4.37 -19.91 -11.83
CA TRP A 267 3.42 -19.91 -12.96
C TRP A 267 3.31 -21.29 -13.60
N GLU A 268 4.44 -21.95 -13.85
CA GLU A 268 4.47 -23.30 -14.45
C GLU A 268 3.81 -24.32 -13.54
N LEU A 269 4.17 -24.36 -12.27
CA LEU A 269 3.56 -25.24 -11.28
C LEU A 269 2.05 -25.03 -11.16
N TRP A 270 1.59 -23.77 -11.16
CA TRP A 270 0.16 -23.46 -11.11
C TRP A 270 -0.57 -23.93 -12.36
N ARG A 271 0.01 -23.70 -13.52
CA ARG A 271 -0.55 -24.13 -14.80
C ARG A 271 -0.64 -25.67 -14.90
N ASP A 272 0.40 -26.36 -14.49
CA ASP A 272 0.49 -27.80 -14.57
C ASP A 272 -0.33 -28.49 -13.47
N GLY A 273 -0.41 -27.91 -12.27
CA GLY A 273 -1.29 -28.38 -11.19
C GLY A 273 -2.78 -28.30 -11.53
N GLY A 274 -3.18 -27.34 -12.38
CA GLY A 274 -4.52 -27.30 -12.97
C GLY A 274 -4.80 -28.41 -13.97
N ARG A 275 -3.75 -29.00 -14.57
CA ARG A 275 -3.83 -30.13 -15.50
C ARG A 275 -3.81 -31.49 -14.81
N THR A 276 -3.15 -31.60 -13.65
CA THR A 276 -2.97 -32.87 -12.90
C THR A 276 -4.01 -33.08 -11.80
N GLY A 277 -5.06 -32.25 -11.74
CA GLY A 277 -6.10 -32.34 -10.72
C GLY A 277 -5.52 -32.12 -9.31
N ALA A 278 -5.53 -30.89 -8.83
CA ALA A 278 -5.18 -30.63 -7.43
C ALA A 278 -5.95 -31.59 -6.52
N PRO A 279 -5.34 -32.21 -5.49
CA PRO A 279 -6.08 -33.02 -4.55
C PRO A 279 -7.21 -32.18 -3.98
N ARG A 280 -8.45 -32.60 -4.24
CA ARG A 280 -9.62 -31.98 -3.62
C ARG A 280 -9.35 -31.90 -2.11
N LYS A 281 -9.52 -30.75 -1.50
CA LYS A 281 -9.54 -30.62 -0.04
C LYS A 281 -10.39 -31.78 0.48
N ARG A 282 -9.78 -32.69 1.21
CA ARG A 282 -10.53 -33.67 2.00
C ARG A 282 -11.37 -32.83 2.94
N THR A 283 -12.67 -32.68 2.60
CA THR A 283 -13.67 -32.32 3.59
C THR A 283 -13.49 -33.32 4.72
N ALA A 284 -13.28 -32.82 5.92
CA ALA A 284 -13.21 -33.66 7.11
C ALA A 284 -14.39 -34.61 7.06
N ALA A 285 -14.09 -35.91 7.03
CA ALA A 285 -15.08 -36.95 7.11
C ALA A 285 -15.87 -36.70 8.41
N GLY A 286 -17.16 -36.54 8.26
CA GLY A 286 -18.06 -36.57 9.40
C GLY A 286 -17.90 -37.90 10.18
N PRO A 287 -18.30 -37.95 11.43
CA PRO A 287 -18.13 -39.14 12.27
C PRO A 287 -18.79 -40.36 11.62
N HIS A 288 -18.04 -41.45 11.53
CA HIS A 288 -18.49 -42.75 11.11
C HIS A 288 -19.78 -43.14 11.87
N PRO A 289 -20.87 -43.57 11.20
CA PRO A 289 -22.01 -44.20 11.84
C PRO A 289 -21.79 -45.71 11.87
N ASP A 290 -21.03 -46.21 12.85
CA ASP A 290 -21.06 -47.63 13.19
C ASP A 290 -20.47 -47.80 14.59
N GLU A 291 -21.34 -47.68 15.60
CA GLU A 291 -21.33 -48.41 16.87
C GLU A 291 -22.71 -48.26 17.52
N ALA A 292 -23.68 -48.95 16.90
CA ALA A 292 -24.91 -49.26 17.55
C ALA A 292 -24.89 -50.74 17.92
N GLY A 293 -24.87 -51.01 19.21
CA GLY A 293 -25.19 -52.33 19.67
C GLY A 293 -24.36 -52.84 20.85
N HIS A 294 -24.65 -52.42 22.07
CA HIS A 294 -24.95 -53.42 23.12
C HIS A 294 -25.66 -52.76 24.30
N LYS A 295 -26.92 -53.19 24.45
CA LYS A 295 -27.74 -52.96 25.64
C LYS A 295 -27.16 -53.79 26.77
N GLN A 296 -27.09 -53.22 27.97
CA GLN A 296 -27.47 -53.82 29.23
C GLN A 296 -27.48 -52.76 30.35
N SER A 297 -28.65 -52.44 30.83
CA SER A 297 -28.90 -51.97 32.19
C SER A 297 -29.21 -53.21 33.05
N PRO A 298 -29.28 -53.23 34.40
CA PRO A 298 -29.61 -52.11 35.29
C PRO A 298 -28.92 -52.16 36.69
N THR A 299 -29.38 -51.19 37.50
CA THR A 299 -29.46 -51.19 38.97
C THR A 299 -28.28 -50.71 39.80
N GLY A 300 -28.51 -49.68 40.58
CA GLY A 300 -28.28 -49.70 41.99
C GLY A 300 -27.78 -48.39 42.60
N ASN A 301 -28.75 -47.64 43.20
CA ASN A 301 -28.62 -46.87 44.43
C ASN A 301 -27.39 -45.99 44.73
N GLY A 302 -27.74 -44.70 45.00
CA GLY A 302 -26.94 -43.67 45.67
C GLY A 302 -26.57 -44.01 47.12
N PRO A 303 -26.23 -43.09 48.01
CA PRO A 303 -26.45 -41.64 48.03
C PRO A 303 -25.25 -40.77 48.51
N ALA A 304 -25.37 -39.48 48.29
CA ALA A 304 -25.01 -38.30 49.08
C ALA A 304 -23.88 -38.34 50.13
N LEU A 305 -23.18 -37.22 50.18
CA LEU A 305 -22.77 -36.38 51.34
C LEU A 305 -21.46 -35.65 50.96
N SER A 306 -21.45 -34.37 50.80
CA SER A 306 -21.45 -33.22 51.69
C SER A 306 -20.07 -32.77 52.15
N ARG A 307 -19.88 -31.47 51.97
CA ARG A 307 -19.08 -30.54 52.81
C ARG A 307 -17.53 -30.75 52.81
N ALA A 308 -16.71 -29.76 52.92
CA ALA A 308 -16.73 -28.36 53.29
C ALA A 308 -15.38 -27.70 53.06
N ARG A 309 -15.38 -26.39 52.77
CA ARG A 309 -14.66 -25.33 53.47
C ARG A 309 -13.17 -25.51 53.84
N GLY A 310 -12.46 -24.43 53.59
CA GLY A 310 -11.28 -23.94 54.37
C GLY A 310 -10.28 -23.28 53.45
N THR A 311 -10.25 -22.01 53.24
CA THR A 311 -9.79 -20.82 54.01
C THR A 311 -8.30 -20.74 54.25
N THR A 312 -7.79 -19.54 53.94
CA THR A 312 -6.63 -18.83 54.53
C THR A 312 -5.25 -19.34 54.10
N GLY A 313 -4.31 -18.57 53.83
CA GLY A 313 -3.96 -17.18 54.09
C GLY A 313 -2.52 -16.92 53.68
N ALA A 314 -2.28 -15.74 53.26
CA ALA A 314 -1.38 -14.75 53.75
C ALA A 314 0.17 -14.91 53.56
N ALA A 315 0.69 -13.88 52.97
CA ALA A 315 1.81 -13.07 53.41
C ALA A 315 3.26 -13.54 53.13
N GLY A 316 4.00 -12.73 52.40
CA GLY A 316 5.02 -12.00 53.01
C GLY A 316 6.33 -11.81 52.25
N ARG A 317 6.69 -10.56 52.08
CA ARG A 317 8.02 -9.91 52.09
C ARG A 317 8.90 -10.10 50.83
N GLU A 318 9.10 -8.98 50.11
CA GLU A 318 10.20 -7.99 50.29
C GLU A 318 11.59 -8.62 50.42
N GLN A 319 12.42 -8.30 49.42
CA GLN A 319 13.77 -7.76 49.75
C GLN A 319 14.41 -7.10 48.52
N THR A 320 14.68 -5.86 48.67
CA THR A 320 15.58 -4.92 47.98
C THR A 320 17.04 -5.34 48.11
N ALA A 321 17.85 -5.08 47.07
CA ALA A 321 19.26 -4.66 47.10
C ALA A 321 19.70 -4.39 45.65
N ASN A 322 19.94 -3.24 45.17
CA ASN A 322 20.94 -2.20 45.35
C ASN A 322 22.39 -2.73 45.28
N LEU A 323 23.11 -2.29 44.24
CA LEU A 323 24.55 -1.95 44.20
C LEU A 323 24.89 -1.56 42.75
N LYS A 324 25.04 -0.30 42.46
CA LYS A 324 26.25 0.57 42.40
C LYS A 324 27.35 0.09 41.46
N SER A 325 27.52 0.90 40.40
CA SER A 325 28.70 1.60 39.86
C SER A 325 29.96 0.82 39.52
N ARG A 326 30.39 0.98 38.30
CA ARG A 326 31.71 1.50 37.88
C ARG A 326 32.00 1.10 36.40
N GLY A 327 32.52 2.09 35.69
CA GLY A 327 33.26 1.97 34.46
C GLY A 327 32.73 2.93 33.42
#